data_c1d4e90ceed616cd5c3924b5d3fc74be
#
_entry.id   c1d4e90ceed616cd5c3924b5d3fc74be
#
_cell.length_a   1.000
_cell.length_b   1.000
_cell.length_c   1.000
_cell.angle_alpha   90.00
_cell.angle_beta   90.00
_cell.angle_gamma   90.00
#
_symmetry.space_group_name_H-M   'P 1'
#
loop_
_entity.id
_entity.type
_entity.pdbx_description
1 polymer ?
#
loop_
_entity_poly.entity_id
_entity_poly.type
_entity_poly.pdbx_seq_one_letter_code
_entity_poly.pdbx_strand_id
1 'polypeptide(L)'
;MAAARNGFDFDWLVIGSGFGGSVSALRLSEKGYSVGVLECGRRFADDEFPRSTADLRRYFWNPRLGMKGIFRLTTFKDVSVVSGCGVGGGSLGYANTLYVPPKDFFEDRQWAEMNDWETALAPHYEEAQRMLGVVQNPHDDPADQLLRELGDELGVADTYKKTPVGVFFGEPGSTVPDPFFGGEGLDRTGCSLCGRCMVGCPHGAKNTLVKNYLYFAEKHGAQVHAERTVLGIRPLGGADGAEGYEVQSVRSGAWLRKDRRVDRARGVVLSAGALGTNKLLQRCRLSGSLPRISSRLGELVRTNSESILTVTVPEDYPDDLVRRVAITSSIYPDQHTHIETVTYGGAGDSMHRLYTLLVGDGTRLTRPLKLLGQILLHPRRLAKVLFPKHWSRRTIILLVMQTLDNAIALRPRKGPFGSLRLQTEQDPERPIPTFIPIANRAAEWFAQRTGGIAQSALTEALFNIPTTAHILGGAVIAAGPAQGVVDAHQRVFGYENLLVCDGSAIPANVGVNPSLTITALAEHAMSHVPVAAGHANNGHAGANGQLAANGHVTANGHSTAVPPGTGTGEALAGA
;
A
#
# COMPACT_ATOMS: atom_id res chain seq x y z
N MET A 1 -36.79 -2.37 0.00
CA MET A 1 -36.58 -2.30 -1.47
C MET A 1 -36.66 -0.83 -1.87
N ALA A 2 -35.51 -0.19 -2.14
CA ALA A 2 -35.50 1.19 -2.61
C ALA A 2 -36.08 1.20 -4.05
N ALA A 3 -37.00 2.13 -4.32
CA ALA A 3 -37.61 2.33 -5.61
C ALA A 3 -36.55 2.47 -6.70
N ALA A 4 -36.71 1.78 -7.82
CA ALA A 4 -35.86 1.87 -8.99
C ALA A 4 -35.64 3.35 -9.37
N ARG A 5 -34.48 3.90 -9.08
CA ARG A 5 -34.16 5.31 -9.34
C ARG A 5 -33.82 5.46 -10.83
N ASN A 6 -34.84 5.82 -11.63
CA ASN A 6 -34.69 6.23 -13.03
C ASN A 6 -33.78 5.33 -13.92
N GLY A 7 -33.82 4.00 -13.77
CA GLY A 7 -33.08 3.07 -14.62
C GLY A 7 -31.63 2.81 -14.22
N PHE A 8 -31.16 3.33 -13.07
CA PHE A 8 -29.85 3.06 -12.50
C PHE A 8 -29.92 2.14 -11.28
N ASP A 9 -28.95 1.22 -11.16
CA ASP A 9 -28.80 0.35 -10.00
C ASP A 9 -28.15 1.11 -8.84
N PHE A 10 -27.19 2.01 -9.14
CA PHE A 10 -26.47 2.87 -8.20
C PHE A 10 -26.29 4.28 -8.76
N ASP A 11 -26.12 5.28 -7.88
CA ASP A 11 -25.62 6.59 -8.31
C ASP A 11 -24.14 6.49 -8.67
N TRP A 12 -23.35 5.74 -7.88
CA TRP A 12 -21.93 5.50 -8.13
C TRP A 12 -21.55 4.03 -8.02
N LEU A 13 -20.73 3.57 -8.96
CA LEU A 13 -20.05 2.28 -8.89
C LEU A 13 -18.57 2.46 -8.69
N VAL A 14 -18.03 1.88 -7.61
CA VAL A 14 -16.61 1.86 -7.29
C VAL A 14 -16.02 0.51 -7.69
N ILE A 15 -14.98 0.52 -8.52
CA ILE A 15 -14.34 -0.70 -9.03
C ILE A 15 -13.04 -0.94 -8.27
N GLY A 16 -13.09 -1.84 -7.29
CA GLY A 16 -12.03 -2.14 -6.33
C GLY A 16 -12.31 -1.52 -4.95
N SER A 17 -11.90 -2.22 -3.90
CA SER A 17 -12.15 -1.87 -2.50
C SER A 17 -10.86 -1.59 -1.72
N GLY A 18 -9.77 -1.23 -2.42
CA GLY A 18 -8.49 -0.82 -1.82
C GLY A 18 -8.56 0.59 -1.21
N PHE A 19 -7.42 1.19 -0.91
CA PHE A 19 -7.34 2.49 -0.22
C PHE A 19 -8.22 3.55 -0.88
N GLY A 20 -8.03 3.84 -2.16
CA GLY A 20 -8.84 4.85 -2.85
C GLY A 20 -10.30 4.47 -3.01
N GLY A 21 -10.60 3.19 -3.27
CA GLY A 21 -11.99 2.73 -3.45
C GLY A 21 -12.80 2.76 -2.16
N SER A 22 -12.19 2.47 -1.03
CA SER A 22 -12.87 2.53 0.27
C SER A 22 -13.13 3.96 0.72
N VAL A 23 -12.19 4.89 0.48
CA VAL A 23 -12.43 6.34 0.66
C VAL A 23 -13.60 6.78 -0.21
N SER A 24 -13.55 6.48 -1.51
CA SER A 24 -14.59 6.88 -2.45
C SER A 24 -15.96 6.34 -2.04
N ALA A 25 -16.02 5.07 -1.61
CA ALA A 25 -17.28 4.47 -1.16
C ALA A 25 -17.86 5.19 0.06
N LEU A 26 -17.01 5.50 1.07
CA LEU A 26 -17.47 6.22 2.26
C LEU A 26 -17.92 7.64 1.92
N ARG A 27 -17.06 8.44 1.29
CA ARG A 27 -17.34 9.87 1.04
C ARG A 27 -18.56 10.08 0.13
N LEU A 28 -18.76 9.20 -0.85
CA LEU A 28 -19.97 9.25 -1.70
C LEU A 28 -21.23 8.85 -0.91
N SER A 29 -21.15 7.85 -0.03
CA SER A 29 -22.30 7.45 0.81
C SER A 29 -22.67 8.53 1.82
N GLU A 30 -21.69 9.19 2.46
CA GLU A 30 -21.90 10.34 3.36
C GLU A 30 -22.57 11.53 2.64
N LYS A 31 -22.31 11.69 1.34
CA LYS A 31 -22.92 12.72 0.48
C LYS A 31 -24.34 12.33 -0.01
N GLY A 32 -24.87 11.21 0.46
CA GLY A 32 -26.24 10.77 0.18
C GLY A 32 -26.42 10.00 -1.13
N TYR A 33 -25.33 9.58 -1.77
CA TYR A 33 -25.40 8.74 -2.97
C TYR A 33 -25.59 7.26 -2.62
N SER A 34 -26.31 6.53 -3.47
CA SER A 34 -26.31 5.07 -3.45
C SER A 34 -25.02 4.55 -4.10
N VAL A 35 -24.25 3.72 -3.37
CA VAL A 35 -22.93 3.28 -3.80
C VAL A 35 -22.84 1.75 -3.86
N GLY A 36 -22.40 1.23 -5.03
CA GLY A 36 -22.00 -0.16 -5.19
C GLY A 36 -20.48 -0.28 -5.31
N VAL A 37 -19.87 -1.26 -4.66
CA VAL A 37 -18.42 -1.56 -4.74
C VAL A 37 -18.24 -2.95 -5.33
N LEU A 38 -17.48 -3.08 -6.43
CA LEU A 38 -17.19 -4.35 -7.09
C LEU A 38 -15.74 -4.77 -6.83
N GLU A 39 -15.53 -5.79 -5.99
CA GLU A 39 -14.20 -6.28 -5.62
C GLU A 39 -13.91 -7.66 -6.23
N CYS A 40 -12.76 -7.82 -6.89
CA CYS A 40 -12.40 -9.10 -7.52
C CYS A 40 -12.03 -10.21 -6.53
N GLY A 41 -11.53 -9.86 -5.35
CA GLY A 41 -11.16 -10.78 -4.30
C GLY A 41 -12.32 -11.11 -3.36
N ARG A 42 -12.09 -12.02 -2.43
CA ARG A 42 -13.08 -12.37 -1.40
C ARG A 42 -12.98 -11.46 -0.17
N ARG A 43 -14.01 -11.46 0.66
CA ARG A 43 -13.95 -10.89 2.02
C ARG A 43 -13.30 -11.92 2.96
N PHE A 44 -12.53 -11.42 3.93
CA PHE A 44 -11.88 -12.22 4.97
C PHE A 44 -12.39 -11.78 6.34
N ALA A 45 -12.78 -12.74 7.18
CA ALA A 45 -12.83 -12.54 8.62
C ALA A 45 -11.41 -12.65 9.20
N ASP A 46 -11.20 -12.16 10.42
CA ASP A 46 -9.85 -12.12 11.01
C ASP A 46 -9.22 -13.52 11.18
N ASP A 47 -10.02 -14.54 11.48
CA ASP A 47 -9.60 -15.94 11.62
C ASP A 47 -9.39 -16.68 10.29
N GLU A 48 -9.85 -16.09 9.18
CA GLU A 48 -9.67 -16.65 7.83
C GLU A 48 -8.38 -16.25 7.15
N PHE A 49 -7.61 -15.33 7.72
CA PHE A 49 -6.30 -14.96 7.18
C PHE A 49 -5.35 -16.16 7.12
N PRO A 50 -4.36 -16.17 6.20
CA PRO A 50 -3.38 -17.24 6.14
C PRO A 50 -2.64 -17.41 7.48
N ARG A 51 -2.40 -18.63 7.89
CA ARG A 51 -1.62 -18.93 9.10
C ARG A 51 -0.13 -18.67 8.91
N SER A 52 0.34 -18.80 7.68
CA SER A 52 1.72 -18.49 7.27
C SER A 52 1.78 -18.29 5.75
N THR A 53 2.93 -17.85 5.25
CA THR A 53 3.20 -17.74 3.81
C THR A 53 3.19 -19.10 3.07
N ALA A 54 3.24 -20.22 3.79
CA ALA A 54 3.09 -21.58 3.24
C ALA A 54 1.63 -21.96 2.94
N ASP A 55 0.65 -21.26 3.51
CA ASP A 55 -0.77 -21.44 3.17
C ASP A 55 -1.07 -20.75 1.82
N LEU A 56 -0.57 -21.35 0.73
CA LEU A 56 -0.62 -20.76 -0.61
C LEU A 56 -2.04 -20.44 -1.07
N ARG A 57 -3.04 -21.20 -0.62
CA ARG A 57 -4.44 -21.00 -1.03
C ARG A 57 -5.04 -19.72 -0.46
N ARG A 58 -4.67 -19.36 0.78
CA ARG A 58 -5.13 -18.15 1.46
C ARG A 58 -4.14 -16.98 1.32
N TYR A 59 -2.89 -17.26 0.97
CA TYR A 59 -1.87 -16.23 0.80
C TYR A 59 -1.85 -15.65 -0.61
N PHE A 60 -1.88 -16.52 -1.67
CA PHE A 60 -1.84 -16.05 -3.06
C PHE A 60 -3.21 -16.05 -3.73
N TRP A 61 -3.39 -15.06 -4.61
CA TRP A 61 -4.55 -14.91 -5.47
C TRP A 61 -4.26 -15.46 -6.87
N ASN A 62 -4.73 -16.65 -7.15
CA ASN A 62 -4.85 -17.23 -8.48
C ASN A 62 -6.13 -18.08 -8.55
N PRO A 63 -7.31 -17.45 -8.75
CA PRO A 63 -8.58 -18.14 -8.59
C PRO A 63 -8.79 -19.27 -9.62
N ARG A 64 -8.03 -19.27 -10.72
CA ARG A 64 -8.04 -20.39 -11.69
C ARG A 64 -7.40 -21.66 -11.13
N LEU A 65 -6.50 -21.53 -10.16
CA LEU A 65 -5.88 -22.65 -9.43
C LEU A 65 -6.54 -22.88 -8.06
N GLY A 66 -7.71 -22.28 -7.81
CA GLY A 66 -8.40 -22.40 -6.51
C GLY A 66 -7.75 -21.60 -5.37
N MET A 67 -6.74 -20.76 -5.67
CA MET A 67 -6.09 -19.90 -4.70
C MET A 67 -6.83 -18.55 -4.63
N LYS A 68 -7.42 -18.22 -3.48
CA LYS A 68 -8.20 -17.00 -3.25
C LYS A 68 -7.63 -16.22 -2.06
N GLY A 69 -6.33 -15.98 -2.09
CA GLY A 69 -5.58 -15.33 -1.02
C GLY A 69 -5.53 -13.81 -1.15
N ILE A 70 -4.73 -13.21 -0.27
CA ILE A 70 -4.63 -11.75 -0.09
C ILE A 70 -3.63 -11.07 -1.04
N PHE A 71 -2.76 -11.82 -1.73
CA PHE A 71 -1.74 -11.28 -2.62
C PHE A 71 -1.79 -11.86 -4.02
N ARG A 72 -1.60 -10.99 -5.00
CA ARG A 72 -1.36 -11.35 -6.40
C ARG A 72 0.09 -11.04 -6.75
N LEU A 73 0.80 -12.03 -7.29
CA LEU A 73 2.12 -11.87 -7.88
C LEU A 73 1.98 -11.76 -9.41
N THR A 74 2.56 -10.72 -9.99
CA THR A 74 2.57 -10.49 -11.44
C THR A 74 3.98 -10.16 -11.89
N THR A 75 4.64 -11.08 -12.61
CA THR A 75 5.99 -10.89 -13.10
C THR A 75 5.97 -10.47 -14.57
N PHE A 76 6.60 -9.34 -14.84
CA PHE A 76 6.88 -8.80 -16.17
C PHE A 76 8.36 -9.02 -16.52
N LYS A 77 8.75 -8.61 -17.74
CA LYS A 77 10.16 -8.71 -18.15
C LYS A 77 11.08 -7.73 -17.40
N ASP A 78 10.55 -6.64 -16.86
CA ASP A 78 11.34 -5.56 -16.24
C ASP A 78 11.10 -5.43 -14.72
N VAL A 79 9.98 -5.94 -14.19
CA VAL A 79 9.64 -5.84 -12.78
C VAL A 79 8.72 -6.97 -12.34
N SER A 80 8.87 -7.44 -11.11
CA SER A 80 7.95 -8.35 -10.43
C SER A 80 7.12 -7.54 -9.42
N VAL A 81 5.79 -7.64 -9.51
CA VAL A 81 4.86 -6.82 -8.73
C VAL A 81 4.06 -7.68 -7.77
N VAL A 82 4.09 -7.33 -6.48
CA VAL A 82 3.19 -7.86 -5.46
C VAL A 82 2.06 -6.86 -5.24
N SER A 83 0.81 -7.29 -5.34
CA SER A 83 -0.35 -6.43 -5.12
C SER A 83 -1.41 -7.10 -4.26
N GLY A 84 -2.14 -6.32 -3.44
CA GLY A 84 -3.21 -6.83 -2.60
C GLY A 84 -4.45 -7.24 -3.41
N CYS A 85 -5.22 -8.19 -2.87
CA CYS A 85 -6.47 -8.67 -3.44
C CYS A 85 -7.43 -9.14 -2.34
N GLY A 86 -8.69 -8.74 -2.41
CA GLY A 86 -9.72 -9.00 -1.40
C GLY A 86 -10.44 -7.72 -0.99
N VAL A 87 -11.56 -7.84 -0.30
CA VAL A 87 -12.29 -6.69 0.25
C VAL A 87 -11.39 -5.99 1.27
N GLY A 88 -11.00 -4.75 0.97
CA GLY A 88 -9.97 -3.99 1.69
C GLY A 88 -8.62 -3.91 0.94
N GLY A 89 -8.49 -4.58 -0.21
CA GLY A 89 -7.34 -4.45 -1.11
C GLY A 89 -5.98 -4.69 -0.43
N GLY A 90 -5.04 -3.79 -0.66
CA GLY A 90 -3.68 -3.84 -0.12
C GLY A 90 -3.62 -3.83 1.41
N SER A 91 -4.61 -3.25 2.10
CA SER A 91 -4.63 -3.15 3.55
C SER A 91 -4.66 -4.52 4.25
N LEU A 92 -5.12 -5.57 3.57
CA LEU A 92 -5.16 -6.92 4.13
C LEU A 92 -3.76 -7.46 4.44
N GLY A 93 -2.79 -7.16 3.57
CA GLY A 93 -1.43 -7.67 3.68
C GLY A 93 -0.32 -6.61 3.79
N TYR A 94 -0.60 -5.30 3.81
CA TYR A 94 0.43 -4.28 3.95
C TYR A 94 1.13 -4.35 5.33
N ALA A 95 2.30 -3.73 5.42
CA ALA A 95 3.11 -3.71 6.63
C ALA A 95 2.64 -2.68 7.68
N ASN A 96 1.45 -2.12 7.53
CA ASN A 96 0.80 -1.09 8.36
C ASN A 96 1.43 0.31 8.23
N THR A 97 2.42 0.49 7.41
CA THR A 97 3.27 1.68 7.31
C THR A 97 2.55 2.80 6.55
N LEU A 98 2.57 4.02 7.10
CA LEU A 98 1.73 5.13 6.66
C LEU A 98 2.50 6.46 6.72
N TYR A 99 3.60 6.56 5.96
CA TYR A 99 4.41 7.78 5.83
C TYR A 99 3.73 8.82 4.93
N VAL A 100 3.93 10.09 5.27
CA VAL A 100 3.81 11.21 4.33
C VAL A 100 5.09 11.23 3.49
N PRO A 101 5.01 11.36 2.16
CA PRO A 101 6.18 11.43 1.28
C PRO A 101 7.10 12.61 1.61
N PRO A 102 8.40 12.52 1.25
CA PRO A 102 9.30 13.67 1.30
C PRO A 102 8.89 14.73 0.26
N LYS A 103 9.44 15.93 0.43
CA LYS A 103 9.14 17.12 -0.39
C LYS A 103 9.32 16.89 -1.89
N ASP A 104 10.34 16.13 -2.28
CA ASP A 104 10.64 15.76 -3.67
C ASP A 104 9.43 15.17 -4.42
N PHE A 105 8.54 14.47 -3.71
CA PHE A 105 7.32 13.93 -4.31
C PHE A 105 6.35 15.02 -4.75
N PHE A 106 6.16 16.04 -3.92
CA PHE A 106 5.24 17.15 -4.21
C PHE A 106 5.81 18.10 -5.27
N GLU A 107 7.13 18.18 -5.37
CA GLU A 107 7.87 18.99 -6.32
C GLU A 107 8.24 18.25 -7.62
N ASP A 108 7.76 17.01 -7.82
CA ASP A 108 8.02 16.28 -9.07
C ASP A 108 7.47 17.04 -10.27
N ARG A 109 8.32 17.19 -11.30
CA ARG A 109 8.05 17.97 -12.53
C ARG A 109 6.77 17.57 -13.27
N GLN A 110 6.22 16.37 -13.02
CA GLN A 110 5.01 15.92 -13.69
C GLN A 110 3.78 16.71 -13.26
N TRP A 111 3.76 17.24 -12.05
CA TRP A 111 2.57 17.86 -11.48
C TRP A 111 2.83 19.12 -10.61
N ALA A 112 4.09 19.41 -10.25
CA ALA A 112 4.43 20.52 -9.35
C ALA A 112 3.87 21.88 -9.82
N GLU A 113 3.86 22.14 -11.14
CA GLU A 113 3.35 23.41 -11.69
C GLU A 113 1.82 23.53 -11.65
N MET A 114 1.09 22.46 -11.32
CA MET A 114 -0.37 22.46 -11.33
C MET A 114 -0.97 23.02 -10.04
N ASN A 115 -0.29 22.85 -8.91
CA ASN A 115 -0.76 23.25 -7.58
C ASN A 115 0.39 23.21 -6.57
N ASP A 116 0.25 23.92 -5.44
CA ASP A 116 1.02 23.64 -4.23
C ASP A 116 0.45 22.36 -3.56
N TRP A 117 0.94 21.22 -4.02
CA TRP A 117 0.40 19.92 -3.61
C TRP A 117 0.65 19.59 -2.14
N GLU A 118 1.75 20.06 -1.55
CA GLU A 118 2.04 19.85 -0.14
C GLU A 118 0.98 20.52 0.73
N THR A 119 0.69 21.79 0.46
CA THR A 119 -0.36 22.55 1.16
C THR A 119 -1.76 22.01 0.83
N ALA A 120 -2.06 21.72 -0.43
CA ALA A 120 -3.38 21.26 -0.85
C ALA A 120 -3.75 19.90 -0.28
N LEU A 121 -2.78 18.98 -0.11
CA LEU A 121 -3.02 17.65 0.39
C LEU A 121 -2.89 17.54 1.91
N ALA A 122 -2.31 18.52 2.61
CA ALA A 122 -2.10 18.46 4.06
C ALA A 122 -3.38 18.09 4.85
N PRO A 123 -4.56 18.75 4.66
CA PRO A 123 -5.78 18.40 5.40
C PRO A 123 -6.28 16.98 5.03
N HIS A 124 -6.02 16.51 3.82
CA HIS A 124 -6.39 15.17 3.38
C HIS A 124 -5.47 14.10 3.94
N TYR A 125 -4.19 14.41 4.16
CA TYR A 125 -3.29 13.54 4.91
C TYR A 125 -3.69 13.42 6.38
N GLU A 126 -4.07 14.53 7.03
CA GLU A 126 -4.56 14.53 8.42
C GLU A 126 -5.80 13.65 8.56
N GLU A 127 -6.79 13.81 7.67
CA GLU A 127 -8.00 12.99 7.68
C GLU A 127 -7.69 11.51 7.40
N ALA A 128 -6.82 11.22 6.44
CA ALA A 128 -6.39 9.86 6.15
C ALA A 128 -5.67 9.21 7.35
N GLN A 129 -4.81 9.96 8.05
CA GLN A 129 -4.13 9.49 9.26
C GLN A 129 -5.14 9.20 10.38
N ARG A 130 -6.10 10.08 10.60
CA ARG A 130 -7.18 9.90 11.58
C ARG A 130 -7.99 8.64 11.27
N MET A 131 -8.45 8.49 10.04
CA MET A 131 -9.28 7.37 9.60
C MET A 131 -8.53 6.03 9.62
N LEU A 132 -7.24 6.03 9.28
CA LEU A 132 -6.40 4.84 9.33
C LEU A 132 -5.84 4.56 10.74
N GLY A 133 -6.13 5.42 11.72
CA GLY A 133 -5.69 5.28 13.10
C GLY A 133 -4.16 5.21 13.20
N VAL A 134 -3.48 6.18 12.57
CA VAL A 134 -2.02 6.23 12.52
C VAL A 134 -1.45 6.62 13.86
N VAL A 135 -0.53 5.82 14.35
CA VAL A 135 0.26 6.09 15.56
C VAL A 135 1.73 5.81 15.26
N GLN A 136 2.62 6.51 15.93
CA GLN A 136 4.04 6.18 15.85
C GLN A 136 4.30 4.87 16.59
N ASN A 137 5.10 3.95 16.02
CA ASN A 137 5.45 2.70 16.69
C ASN A 137 6.14 2.99 18.04
N PRO A 138 5.56 2.57 19.18
CA PRO A 138 6.11 2.89 20.50
C PRO A 138 7.25 1.96 20.94
N HIS A 139 7.46 0.86 20.21
CA HIS A 139 8.38 -0.19 20.61
C HIS A 139 9.73 -0.06 19.91
N ASP A 140 10.79 -0.41 20.63
CA ASP A 140 12.13 -0.66 20.10
C ASP A 140 12.38 -2.16 19.99
N ASP A 141 13.13 -2.58 18.99
CA ASP A 141 13.57 -3.95 18.82
C ASP A 141 15.06 -4.00 18.37
N PRO A 142 15.71 -5.19 18.41
CA PRO A 142 17.11 -5.29 18.05
C PRO A 142 17.45 -4.86 16.61
N ALA A 143 16.52 -5.02 15.66
CA ALA A 143 16.75 -4.55 14.29
C ALA A 143 16.70 -3.01 14.20
N ASP A 144 15.93 -2.34 15.06
CA ASP A 144 15.91 -0.88 15.18
C ASP A 144 17.25 -0.36 15.69
N GLN A 145 17.85 -1.04 16.67
CA GLN A 145 19.18 -0.69 17.18
C GLN A 145 20.24 -0.83 16.09
N LEU A 146 20.23 -1.95 15.35
CA LEU A 146 21.15 -2.13 14.21
C LEU A 146 20.97 -1.05 13.14
N LEU A 147 19.72 -0.62 12.88
CA LEU A 147 19.46 0.44 11.91
C LEU A 147 19.99 1.81 12.39
N ARG A 148 19.91 2.10 13.70
CA ARG A 148 20.55 3.31 14.29
C ARG A 148 22.05 3.27 14.13
N GLU A 149 22.70 2.13 14.48
CA GLU A 149 24.14 1.94 14.34
C GLU A 149 24.58 2.12 12.86
N LEU A 150 23.79 1.63 11.90
CA LEU A 150 24.05 1.91 10.48
C LEU A 150 23.91 3.39 10.15
N GLY A 151 22.90 4.07 10.71
CA GLY A 151 22.72 5.52 10.55
C GLY A 151 23.90 6.31 11.09
N ASP A 152 24.43 5.93 12.26
CA ASP A 152 25.63 6.52 12.86
C ASP A 152 26.84 6.34 11.94
N GLU A 153 27.07 5.13 11.42
CA GLU A 153 28.21 4.84 10.53
C GLU A 153 28.12 5.59 9.19
N LEU A 154 26.90 5.77 8.68
CA LEU A 154 26.67 6.54 7.45
C LEU A 154 26.67 8.06 7.67
N GLY A 155 26.74 8.53 8.94
CA GLY A 155 26.68 9.94 9.27
C GLY A 155 25.29 10.58 9.10
N VAL A 156 24.23 9.77 9.19
CA VAL A 156 22.82 10.19 9.00
C VAL A 156 21.92 9.78 10.18
N ALA A 157 22.49 9.72 11.38
CA ALA A 157 21.78 9.32 12.60
C ALA A 157 20.53 10.15 12.90
N ASP A 158 20.55 11.43 12.56
CA ASP A 158 19.46 12.39 12.71
C ASP A 158 18.24 12.06 11.81
N THR A 159 18.43 11.24 10.78
CA THR A 159 17.36 10.80 9.90
C THR A 159 16.58 9.60 10.43
N TYR A 160 17.07 8.95 11.52
CA TYR A 160 16.38 7.81 12.10
C TYR A 160 15.00 8.19 12.61
N LYS A 161 13.98 7.41 12.22
CA LYS A 161 12.58 7.63 12.63
C LYS A 161 11.91 6.31 12.97
N LYS A 162 11.06 6.35 13.99
CA LYS A 162 10.08 5.29 14.24
C LYS A 162 8.98 5.36 13.16
N THR A 163 8.54 4.19 12.72
CA THR A 163 7.53 4.10 11.65
C THR A 163 6.14 4.53 12.15
N PRO A 164 5.45 5.42 11.43
CA PRO A 164 4.03 5.66 11.63
C PRO A 164 3.23 4.46 11.10
N VAL A 165 2.41 3.85 11.95
CA VAL A 165 1.72 2.59 11.64
C VAL A 165 0.24 2.63 12.00
N GLY A 166 -0.59 1.94 11.20
CA GLY A 166 -2.01 1.75 11.46
C GLY A 166 -2.26 0.50 12.32
N VAL A 167 -1.95 0.58 13.63
CA VAL A 167 -2.05 -0.54 14.57
C VAL A 167 -2.56 -0.02 15.92
N PHE A 168 -3.45 -0.76 16.55
CA PHE A 168 -3.87 -0.50 17.93
C PHE A 168 -2.90 -1.18 18.91
N PHE A 169 -2.17 -0.37 19.70
CA PHE A 169 -1.20 -0.80 20.71
C PHE A 169 -1.79 -0.83 22.15
N GLY A 170 -3.08 -1.15 22.30
CA GLY A 170 -3.66 -1.39 23.61
C GLY A 170 -3.04 -2.60 24.33
N GLU A 171 -3.58 -2.95 25.50
CA GLU A 171 -3.13 -4.13 26.26
C GLU A 171 -3.10 -5.37 25.35
N PRO A 172 -1.94 -6.06 25.21
CA PRO A 172 -1.78 -7.17 24.30
C PRO A 172 -2.82 -8.27 24.47
N GLY A 173 -3.58 -8.56 23.41
CA GLY A 173 -4.63 -9.57 23.43
C GLY A 173 -5.92 -9.16 24.13
N SER A 174 -5.99 -8.00 24.75
CA SER A 174 -7.21 -7.46 25.36
C SER A 174 -8.05 -6.72 24.32
N THR A 175 -9.35 -6.99 24.28
CA THR A 175 -10.29 -6.33 23.37
C THR A 175 -11.00 -5.21 24.10
N VAL A 176 -11.04 -4.03 23.49
CA VAL A 176 -11.74 -2.85 23.99
C VAL A 176 -12.75 -2.36 22.96
N PRO A 177 -13.84 -1.69 23.40
CA PRO A 177 -14.73 -0.97 22.48
C PRO A 177 -13.94 0.06 21.66
N ASP A 178 -14.45 0.38 20.47
CA ASP A 178 -13.82 1.27 19.50
C ASP A 178 -12.90 2.36 20.10
N PRO A 179 -11.57 2.28 19.87
CA PRO A 179 -10.62 3.27 20.39
C PRO A 179 -10.36 4.45 19.43
N PHE A 180 -10.99 4.49 18.25
CA PHE A 180 -10.63 5.43 17.18
C PHE A 180 -11.74 6.41 16.79
N PHE A 181 -13.02 6.02 16.93
CA PHE A 181 -14.16 6.75 16.35
C PHE A 181 -15.25 7.09 17.37
N GLY A 182 -14.88 7.27 18.64
CA GLY A 182 -15.81 7.71 19.68
C GLY A 182 -16.91 6.69 20.04
N GLY A 183 -16.67 5.40 19.80
CA GLY A 183 -17.61 4.32 20.06
C GLY A 183 -18.47 3.94 18.84
N GLU A 184 -18.30 4.60 17.71
CA GLU A 184 -19.05 4.28 16.49
C GLU A 184 -18.39 3.22 15.60
N GLY A 185 -17.12 2.95 15.82
CA GLY A 185 -16.32 1.95 15.08
C GLY A 185 -16.42 0.55 15.68
N LEU A 186 -15.55 -0.34 15.20
CA LEU A 186 -15.47 -1.72 15.67
C LEU A 186 -14.56 -1.85 16.89
N ASP A 187 -14.85 -2.83 17.75
CA ASP A 187 -13.96 -3.24 18.83
C ASP A 187 -12.56 -3.59 18.29
N ARG A 188 -11.53 -3.33 19.09
CA ARG A 188 -10.14 -3.58 18.71
C ARG A 188 -9.40 -4.35 19.79
N THR A 189 -8.54 -5.24 19.36
CA THR A 189 -7.68 -6.02 20.26
C THR A 189 -6.25 -5.48 20.21
N GLY A 190 -5.63 -5.29 21.38
CA GLY A 190 -4.27 -4.79 21.49
C GLY A 190 -3.25 -5.68 20.79
N CYS A 191 -2.26 -5.06 20.15
CA CYS A 191 -1.24 -5.76 19.34
C CYS A 191 -0.34 -6.63 20.22
N SER A 192 -0.21 -7.91 19.89
CA SER A 192 0.67 -8.87 20.56
C SER A 192 2.12 -8.87 20.04
N LEU A 193 2.48 -7.94 19.15
CA LEU A 193 3.82 -7.83 18.52
C LEU A 193 4.29 -9.12 17.82
N CYS A 194 3.39 -9.86 17.21
CA CYS A 194 3.68 -11.16 16.60
C CYS A 194 4.39 -11.07 15.23
N GLY A 195 4.61 -9.88 14.67
CA GLY A 195 5.28 -9.63 13.38
C GLY A 195 4.52 -10.10 12.13
N ARG A 196 3.30 -10.64 12.27
CA ARG A 196 2.57 -11.30 11.18
C ARG A 196 1.75 -10.35 10.29
N CYS A 197 1.98 -9.05 10.35
CA CYS A 197 1.14 -8.05 9.68
C CYS A 197 0.98 -8.30 8.17
N MET A 198 2.03 -8.75 7.48
CA MET A 198 2.01 -9.06 6.04
C MET A 198 1.41 -10.43 5.70
N VAL A 199 0.97 -11.19 6.68
CA VAL A 199 0.24 -12.46 6.49
C VAL A 199 -1.25 -12.29 6.79
N GLY A 200 -1.64 -11.06 7.22
CA GLY A 200 -2.96 -10.74 7.76
C GLY A 200 -2.93 -10.80 9.30
N CYS A 201 -3.75 -9.97 9.94
CA CYS A 201 -3.80 -9.89 11.39
C CYS A 201 -5.00 -10.66 11.94
N PRO A 202 -4.79 -11.84 12.57
CA PRO A 202 -5.90 -12.62 13.12
C PRO A 202 -6.38 -12.09 14.49
N HIS A 203 -5.73 -11.05 15.02
CA HIS A 203 -5.98 -10.52 16.36
C HIS A 203 -6.83 -9.25 16.39
N GLY A 204 -7.17 -8.68 15.22
CA GLY A 204 -7.95 -7.44 15.17
C GLY A 204 -7.19 -6.15 15.50
N ALA A 205 -5.87 -6.21 15.76
CA ALA A 205 -5.06 -5.04 16.09
C ALA A 205 -4.74 -4.13 14.89
N LYS A 206 -4.59 -4.73 13.70
CA LYS A 206 -4.22 -4.03 12.46
C LYS A 206 -5.41 -3.25 11.90
N ASN A 207 -5.18 -1.99 11.52
CA ASN A 207 -6.16 -1.14 10.85
C ASN A 207 -6.25 -1.48 9.36
N THR A 208 -7.10 -2.45 9.01
CA THR A 208 -7.49 -2.74 7.64
C THR A 208 -8.69 -1.90 7.24
N LEU A 209 -8.89 -1.67 5.95
CA LEU A 209 -9.98 -0.82 5.45
C LEU A 209 -11.39 -1.35 5.77
N VAL A 210 -11.53 -2.65 6.03
CA VAL A 210 -12.80 -3.24 6.52
C VAL A 210 -13.12 -2.89 7.97
N LYS A 211 -12.18 -2.24 8.69
CA LYS A 211 -12.36 -1.83 10.09
C LYS A 211 -12.53 -0.31 10.25
N ASN A 212 -12.47 0.43 9.15
CA ASN A 212 -12.62 1.89 9.12
C ASN A 212 -13.44 2.33 7.89
N TYR A 213 -12.82 2.78 6.82
CA TYR A 213 -13.52 3.32 5.65
C TYR A 213 -14.66 2.44 5.12
N LEU A 214 -14.41 1.15 4.87
CA LEU A 214 -15.46 0.26 4.35
C LEU A 214 -16.54 -0.04 5.39
N TYR A 215 -16.16 -0.17 6.68
CA TYR A 215 -17.13 -0.33 7.75
C TYR A 215 -18.12 0.82 7.77
N PHE A 216 -17.63 2.06 7.77
CA PHE A 216 -18.50 3.23 7.75
C PHE A 216 -19.25 3.38 6.43
N ALA A 217 -18.63 3.08 5.29
CA ALA A 217 -19.33 3.08 4.01
C ALA A 217 -20.54 2.13 4.01
N GLU A 218 -20.38 0.90 4.50
CA GLU A 218 -21.47 -0.08 4.64
C GLU A 218 -22.52 0.39 5.68
N LYS A 219 -22.10 1.01 6.79
CA LYS A 219 -23.00 1.64 7.78
C LYS A 219 -23.84 2.76 7.15
N HIS A 220 -23.29 3.50 6.19
CA HIS A 220 -23.99 4.51 5.38
C HIS A 220 -24.72 3.93 4.15
N GLY A 221 -24.80 2.61 4.01
CA GLY A 221 -25.62 1.94 3.00
C GLY A 221 -24.91 1.56 1.71
N ALA A 222 -23.59 1.71 1.61
CA ALA A 222 -22.82 1.18 0.50
C ALA A 222 -22.91 -0.36 0.43
N GLN A 223 -22.96 -0.91 -0.78
CA GLN A 223 -23.07 -2.35 -1.01
C GLN A 223 -21.76 -2.90 -1.59
N VAL A 224 -21.05 -3.74 -0.83
CA VAL A 224 -19.79 -4.35 -1.27
C VAL A 224 -20.06 -5.74 -1.86
N HIS A 225 -19.80 -5.89 -3.15
CA HIS A 225 -19.94 -7.14 -3.92
C HIS A 225 -18.56 -7.78 -4.11
N ALA A 226 -18.21 -8.73 -3.25
CA ALA A 226 -16.97 -9.50 -3.35
C ALA A 226 -17.01 -10.51 -4.52
N GLU A 227 -15.82 -10.97 -4.94
CA GLU A 227 -15.63 -11.94 -6.02
C GLU A 227 -16.24 -11.51 -7.38
N ARG A 228 -16.25 -10.20 -7.67
CA ARG A 228 -16.72 -9.61 -8.94
C ARG A 228 -15.56 -8.97 -9.71
N THR A 229 -15.23 -9.51 -10.86
CA THR A 229 -14.21 -8.96 -11.77
C THR A 229 -14.90 -8.14 -12.87
N VAL A 230 -14.60 -6.85 -12.92
CA VAL A 230 -15.09 -5.96 -13.98
C VAL A 230 -14.35 -6.24 -15.28
N LEU A 231 -15.11 -6.34 -16.36
CA LEU A 231 -14.58 -6.63 -17.69
C LEU A 231 -14.63 -5.45 -18.65
N GLY A 232 -15.52 -4.49 -18.44
CA GLY A 232 -15.66 -3.34 -19.32
C GLY A 232 -16.60 -2.29 -18.75
N ILE A 233 -16.41 -1.07 -19.23
CA ILE A 233 -17.23 0.10 -18.92
C ILE A 233 -17.63 0.71 -20.26
N ARG A 234 -18.89 1.15 -20.38
CA ARG A 234 -19.42 1.80 -21.56
C ARG A 234 -20.32 2.97 -21.16
N PRO A 235 -20.14 4.16 -21.72
CA PRO A 235 -21.08 5.25 -21.54
C PRO A 235 -22.48 4.88 -22.05
N LEU A 236 -23.50 5.45 -21.45
CA LEU A 236 -24.89 5.40 -21.91
C LEU A 236 -25.18 6.64 -22.74
N GLY A 237 -26.10 6.53 -23.72
CA GLY A 237 -26.49 7.63 -24.60
C GLY A 237 -25.33 8.14 -25.46
N GLY A 238 -24.64 9.17 -24.99
CA GLY A 238 -23.47 9.77 -25.64
C GLY A 238 -22.16 9.05 -25.42
N ALA A 239 -21.05 9.59 -25.96
CA ALA A 239 -19.72 9.02 -25.83
C ALA A 239 -18.92 9.58 -24.63
N ASP A 240 -19.47 10.52 -23.87
CA ASP A 240 -18.81 11.23 -22.77
C ASP A 240 -19.21 10.78 -21.36
N GLY A 241 -20.29 9.96 -21.26
CA GLY A 241 -20.77 9.49 -19.97
C GLY A 241 -21.70 10.45 -19.24
N ALA A 242 -22.15 11.54 -19.87
CA ALA A 242 -23.10 12.48 -19.27
C ALA A 242 -24.42 11.80 -18.84
N GLU A 243 -24.86 10.78 -19.56
CA GLU A 243 -26.03 9.97 -19.24
C GLU A 243 -25.73 8.75 -18.34
N GLY A 244 -24.50 8.62 -17.84
CA GLY A 244 -24.05 7.51 -16.98
C GLY A 244 -23.36 6.38 -17.74
N TYR A 245 -23.22 5.24 -17.07
CA TYR A 245 -22.38 4.12 -17.52
C TYR A 245 -23.05 2.76 -17.32
N GLU A 246 -22.72 1.84 -18.20
CA GLU A 246 -22.87 0.40 -18.00
C GLU A 246 -21.55 -0.24 -17.60
N VAL A 247 -21.52 -1.01 -16.52
CA VAL A 247 -20.36 -1.73 -16.02
C VAL A 247 -20.62 -3.23 -16.09
N GLN A 248 -19.82 -3.93 -16.88
CA GLN A 248 -19.93 -5.38 -17.05
C GLN A 248 -18.97 -6.11 -16.09
N SER A 249 -19.51 -7.04 -15.32
CA SER A 249 -18.74 -7.85 -14.40
C SER A 249 -19.04 -9.33 -14.50
N VAL A 250 -18.12 -10.16 -13.97
CA VAL A 250 -18.28 -11.61 -13.88
C VAL A 250 -17.82 -12.11 -12.52
N ARG A 251 -18.29 -13.28 -12.11
CA ARG A 251 -17.77 -13.95 -10.93
C ARG A 251 -16.29 -14.28 -11.11
N SER A 252 -15.45 -13.85 -10.17
CA SER A 252 -14.01 -14.03 -10.24
C SER A 252 -13.62 -15.52 -10.25
N GLY A 253 -12.73 -15.90 -11.18
CA GLY A 253 -12.23 -17.28 -11.28
C GLY A 253 -13.20 -18.30 -11.86
N ALA A 254 -14.42 -17.91 -12.24
CA ALA A 254 -15.40 -18.82 -12.83
C ALA A 254 -14.96 -19.32 -14.22
N TRP A 255 -14.95 -20.63 -14.44
CA TRP A 255 -14.54 -21.26 -15.70
C TRP A 255 -15.72 -21.41 -16.67
N LEU A 256 -16.81 -22.02 -16.25
CA LEU A 256 -17.97 -22.37 -17.08
C LEU A 256 -19.13 -21.38 -16.89
N ARG A 257 -19.61 -21.24 -15.67
CA ARG A 257 -20.73 -20.33 -15.35
C ARG A 257 -20.15 -18.99 -14.86
N LYS A 258 -19.92 -18.06 -15.80
CA LYS A 258 -19.27 -16.78 -15.52
C LYS A 258 -20.13 -15.82 -14.72
N ASP A 259 -21.40 -16.11 -14.51
CA ASP A 259 -22.34 -15.24 -13.80
C ASP A 259 -22.15 -13.77 -14.21
N ARG A 260 -22.48 -13.49 -15.46
CA ARG A 260 -22.35 -12.15 -16.04
C ARG A 260 -23.41 -11.24 -15.44
N ARG A 261 -22.97 -10.07 -15.00
CA ARG A 261 -23.83 -9.02 -14.49
C ARG A 261 -23.50 -7.72 -15.21
N VAL A 262 -24.53 -6.92 -15.44
CA VAL A 262 -24.42 -5.56 -15.95
C VAL A 262 -25.11 -4.67 -14.94
N ASP A 263 -24.37 -3.71 -14.41
CA ASP A 263 -24.84 -2.70 -13.48
C ASP A 263 -24.80 -1.34 -14.17
N ARG A 264 -25.81 -0.49 -13.94
CA ARG A 264 -25.87 0.88 -14.44
C ARG A 264 -25.66 1.86 -13.31
N ALA A 265 -24.79 2.86 -13.54
CA ALA A 265 -24.53 3.92 -12.59
C ALA A 265 -24.38 5.28 -13.27
N ARG A 266 -24.70 6.37 -12.55
CA ARG A 266 -24.48 7.74 -13.03
C ARG A 266 -23.01 8.08 -13.11
N GLY A 267 -22.20 7.57 -12.18
CA GLY A 267 -20.76 7.75 -12.15
C GLY A 267 -20.02 6.47 -11.81
N VAL A 268 -18.73 6.43 -12.18
CA VAL A 268 -17.83 5.30 -11.94
C VAL A 268 -16.52 5.80 -11.38
N VAL A 269 -16.05 5.16 -10.29
CA VAL A 269 -14.72 5.35 -9.71
C VAL A 269 -13.89 4.10 -9.96
N LEU A 270 -12.77 4.26 -10.68
CA LEU A 270 -11.79 3.19 -10.88
C LEU A 270 -10.79 3.18 -9.73
N SER A 271 -10.74 2.06 -9.00
CA SER A 271 -9.87 1.86 -7.82
C SER A 271 -9.34 0.42 -7.76
N ALA A 272 -9.10 -0.18 -8.94
CA ALA A 272 -8.68 -1.58 -9.07
C ALA A 272 -7.17 -1.79 -8.84
N GLY A 273 -6.46 -0.77 -8.34
CA GLY A 273 -5.01 -0.69 -8.20
C GLY A 273 -4.31 -0.47 -9.54
N ALA A 274 -3.06 0.00 -9.52
CA ALA A 274 -2.38 0.45 -10.73
C ALA A 274 -2.44 -0.57 -11.89
N LEU A 275 -2.19 -1.85 -11.64
CA LEU A 275 -2.28 -2.88 -12.67
C LEU A 275 -3.72 -3.16 -13.13
N GLY A 276 -4.67 -3.18 -12.21
CA GLY A 276 -6.08 -3.47 -12.51
C GLY A 276 -6.73 -2.36 -13.31
N THR A 277 -6.58 -1.11 -12.88
CA THR A 277 -7.11 0.09 -13.52
C THR A 277 -6.50 0.28 -14.91
N ASN A 278 -5.16 0.22 -15.05
CA ASN A 278 -4.50 0.29 -16.36
C ASN A 278 -5.03 -0.80 -17.32
N LYS A 279 -5.14 -2.04 -16.85
CA LYS A 279 -5.64 -3.14 -17.68
C LYS A 279 -7.08 -2.94 -18.12
N LEU A 280 -7.95 -2.46 -17.24
CA LEU A 280 -9.36 -2.21 -17.55
C LEU A 280 -9.50 -1.05 -18.54
N LEU A 281 -8.84 0.08 -18.30
CA LEU A 281 -8.87 1.24 -19.20
C LEU A 281 -8.27 0.92 -20.58
N GLN A 282 -7.13 0.20 -20.65
CA GLN A 282 -6.56 -0.28 -21.93
C GLN A 282 -7.55 -1.16 -22.69
N ARG A 283 -8.26 -2.03 -21.98
CA ARG A 283 -9.28 -2.89 -22.58
C ARG A 283 -10.43 -2.08 -23.14
N CYS A 284 -10.95 -1.11 -22.38
CA CYS A 284 -12.04 -0.24 -22.80
C CYS A 284 -11.65 0.61 -24.02
N ARG A 285 -10.42 1.14 -24.03
CA ARG A 285 -9.89 1.90 -25.17
C ARG A 285 -9.79 1.05 -26.43
N LEU A 286 -9.20 -0.14 -26.33
CA LEU A 286 -9.00 -1.06 -27.47
C LEU A 286 -10.32 -1.65 -28.02
N SER A 287 -11.32 -1.83 -27.17
CA SER A 287 -12.65 -2.27 -27.60
C SER A 287 -13.51 -1.14 -28.17
N GLY A 288 -13.05 0.11 -28.10
CA GLY A 288 -13.81 1.28 -28.50
C GLY A 288 -14.94 1.68 -27.55
N SER A 289 -15.04 1.04 -26.34
CA SER A 289 -16.07 1.40 -25.37
C SER A 289 -15.77 2.72 -24.65
N LEU A 290 -14.49 3.07 -24.50
CA LEU A 290 -14.02 4.37 -23.99
C LEU A 290 -12.96 4.96 -24.94
N PRO A 291 -13.36 5.46 -26.13
CA PRO A 291 -12.41 5.86 -27.18
C PRO A 291 -11.66 7.17 -26.89
N ARG A 292 -12.18 8.03 -25.99
CA ARG A 292 -11.59 9.33 -25.67
C ARG A 292 -10.49 9.27 -24.62
N ILE A 293 -10.19 8.08 -24.05
CA ILE A 293 -9.09 7.94 -23.09
C ILE A 293 -7.77 8.38 -23.72
N SER A 294 -7.02 9.21 -23.00
CA SER A 294 -5.74 9.74 -23.43
C SER A 294 -4.79 8.66 -23.97
N SER A 295 -4.02 9.00 -25.00
CA SER A 295 -2.94 8.16 -25.52
C SER A 295 -1.82 7.91 -24.53
N ARG A 296 -1.71 8.74 -23.48
CA ARG A 296 -0.72 8.62 -22.40
C ARG A 296 -1.03 7.49 -21.41
N LEU A 297 -2.19 6.81 -21.55
CA LEU A 297 -2.55 5.70 -20.69
C LEU A 297 -1.48 4.59 -20.74
N GLY A 298 -1.02 4.21 -19.57
CA GLY A 298 0.03 3.22 -19.36
C GLY A 298 1.44 3.82 -19.33
N GLU A 299 1.61 5.12 -19.46
CA GLU A 299 2.91 5.80 -19.30
C GLU A 299 3.13 6.26 -17.85
N LEU A 300 4.38 6.62 -17.51
CA LEU A 300 4.77 7.04 -16.17
C LEU A 300 4.35 6.05 -15.07
N VAL A 301 4.53 4.76 -15.33
CA VAL A 301 4.33 3.75 -14.29
C VAL A 301 5.57 3.74 -13.40
N ARG A 302 5.36 3.93 -12.11
CA ARG A 302 6.38 4.08 -11.08
C ARG A 302 6.50 2.79 -10.28
N THR A 303 7.72 2.42 -9.90
CA THR A 303 8.00 1.21 -9.12
C THR A 303 8.53 1.49 -7.73
N ASN A 304 8.59 2.77 -7.36
CA ASN A 304 9.23 3.26 -6.15
C ASN A 304 10.72 2.92 -6.07
N SER A 305 11.33 2.50 -7.19
CA SER A 305 12.75 2.10 -7.29
C SER A 305 13.17 1.16 -6.16
N GLU A 306 12.44 0.07 -5.97
CA GLU A 306 12.63 -0.80 -4.81
C GLU A 306 13.73 -1.83 -4.99
N SER A 307 14.46 -2.09 -3.89
CA SER A 307 15.27 -3.27 -3.67
C SER A 307 14.91 -3.92 -2.35
N ILE A 308 14.71 -5.24 -2.35
CA ILE A 308 14.33 -6.02 -1.17
C ILE A 308 15.42 -7.06 -0.92
N LEU A 309 16.27 -6.76 0.04
CA LEU A 309 17.37 -7.63 0.47
C LEU A 309 17.09 -8.25 1.83
N THR A 310 17.78 -9.32 2.17
CA THR A 310 17.61 -9.94 3.49
C THR A 310 18.95 -10.30 4.12
N VAL A 311 18.98 -10.31 5.45
CA VAL A 311 20.10 -10.81 6.23
C VAL A 311 19.58 -11.84 7.22
N THR A 312 20.01 -13.10 7.06
CA THR A 312 19.65 -14.18 7.99
C THR A 312 20.78 -14.35 9.00
N VAL A 313 20.49 -14.08 10.27
CA VAL A 313 21.45 -14.20 11.38
C VAL A 313 21.70 -15.66 11.76
N PRO A 314 22.79 -15.99 12.49
CA PRO A 314 23.08 -17.34 12.99
C PRO A 314 21.97 -17.90 13.88
N GLU A 315 21.96 -19.24 14.09
CA GLU A 315 20.95 -19.91 14.92
C GLU A 315 21.04 -19.54 16.40
N ASP A 316 22.23 -19.20 16.85
CA ASP A 316 22.59 -18.81 18.20
C ASP A 316 22.63 -17.29 18.40
N TYR A 317 22.05 -16.51 17.46
CA TYR A 317 21.94 -15.06 17.61
C TYR A 317 21.11 -14.73 18.86
N PRO A 318 21.62 -13.88 19.77
CA PRO A 318 21.05 -13.74 21.12
C PRO A 318 19.70 -13.00 21.16
N ASP A 319 19.41 -12.15 20.16
CA ASP A 319 18.29 -11.24 20.22
C ASP A 319 17.04 -11.79 19.54
N ASP A 320 15.88 -11.45 20.09
CA ASP A 320 14.57 -11.79 19.51
C ASP A 320 14.19 -10.78 18.41
N LEU A 321 14.27 -11.23 17.15
CA LEU A 321 13.88 -10.46 15.96
C LEU A 321 12.40 -10.59 15.60
N VAL A 322 11.59 -11.27 16.42
CA VAL A 322 10.18 -11.61 16.11
C VAL A 322 9.21 -10.65 16.77
N ARG A 323 9.46 -10.22 18.02
CA ARG A 323 8.53 -9.40 18.83
C ARG A 323 8.47 -7.96 18.37
N ARG A 324 7.81 -7.75 17.22
CA ARG A 324 7.66 -6.43 16.60
C ARG A 324 6.46 -6.36 15.65
N VAL A 325 6.07 -5.19 15.20
CA VAL A 325 5.23 -5.05 14.00
C VAL A 325 6.07 -5.25 12.74
N ALA A 326 5.43 -5.34 11.57
CA ALA A 326 6.15 -5.70 10.33
C ALA A 326 7.28 -4.72 9.99
N ILE A 327 7.08 -3.40 10.14
CA ILE A 327 8.09 -2.36 9.94
C ILE A 327 8.07 -1.46 11.17
N THR A 328 9.23 -1.20 11.77
CA THR A 328 9.34 -0.52 13.06
C THR A 328 10.10 0.80 13.00
N SER A 329 11.05 0.92 12.08
CA SER A 329 11.87 2.12 11.93
C SER A 329 12.46 2.27 10.53
N SER A 330 12.99 3.45 10.25
CA SER A 330 13.63 3.80 9.00
C SER A 330 14.76 4.81 9.16
N ILE A 331 15.64 4.89 8.14
CA ILE A 331 16.66 5.93 7.95
C ILE A 331 16.65 6.43 6.51
N TYR A 332 17.22 7.62 6.29
CA TYR A 332 17.45 8.21 4.98
C TYR A 332 18.95 8.39 4.76
N PRO A 333 19.65 7.43 4.11
CA PRO A 333 21.07 7.52 3.87
C PRO A 333 21.49 8.62 2.90
N ASP A 334 20.57 9.12 2.12
CA ASP A 334 20.68 10.29 1.24
C ASP A 334 19.29 10.92 1.01
N GLN A 335 19.25 12.04 0.31
CA GLN A 335 18.02 12.79 0.04
C GLN A 335 16.93 11.97 -0.67
N HIS A 336 17.31 11.00 -1.49
CA HIS A 336 16.38 10.26 -2.35
C HIS A 336 16.10 8.83 -1.87
N THR A 337 16.83 8.33 -0.89
CA THR A 337 16.78 6.92 -0.49
C THR A 337 16.22 6.75 0.92
N HIS A 338 15.28 5.82 1.06
CA HIS A 338 14.66 5.43 2.31
C HIS A 338 14.90 3.95 2.57
N ILE A 339 15.39 3.58 3.77
CA ILE A 339 15.65 2.20 4.18
C ILE A 339 14.81 1.87 5.40
N GLU A 340 14.06 0.76 5.32
CA GLU A 340 13.24 0.21 6.41
C GLU A 340 13.69 -1.20 6.80
N THR A 341 13.56 -1.53 8.10
CA THR A 341 13.70 -2.92 8.57
C THR A 341 12.34 -3.60 8.62
N VAL A 342 12.24 -4.77 7.99
CA VAL A 342 10.98 -5.49 7.79
C VAL A 342 11.05 -6.91 8.34
N THR A 343 9.92 -7.46 8.84
CA THR A 343 9.79 -8.86 9.27
C THR A 343 8.46 -9.48 8.88
N TYR A 344 8.45 -10.81 8.74
CA TYR A 344 7.24 -11.65 8.69
C TYR A 344 6.91 -12.29 10.05
N GLY A 345 7.64 -11.96 11.10
CA GLY A 345 7.54 -12.65 12.38
C GLY A 345 7.78 -14.16 12.22
N GLY A 346 7.06 -14.99 12.98
CA GLY A 346 7.19 -16.46 12.86
C GLY A 346 6.39 -17.10 11.70
N ALA A 347 5.83 -16.32 10.78
CA ALA A 347 4.90 -16.84 9.76
C ALA A 347 5.44 -16.83 8.33
N GLY A 348 6.68 -16.38 8.12
CA GLY A 348 7.26 -16.13 6.80
C GLY A 348 8.24 -17.18 6.28
N ASP A 349 8.38 -18.33 6.92
CA ASP A 349 9.46 -19.30 6.62
C ASP A 349 9.54 -19.70 5.14
N SER A 350 8.42 -19.85 4.43
CA SER A 350 8.44 -20.23 3.02
C SER A 350 9.03 -19.17 2.08
N MET A 351 9.19 -17.93 2.57
CA MET A 351 9.74 -16.82 1.78
C MET A 351 11.25 -16.99 1.50
N HIS A 352 11.98 -17.79 2.27
CA HIS A 352 13.40 -18.10 2.00
C HIS A 352 13.63 -18.56 0.54
N ARG A 353 12.64 -19.22 -0.06
CA ARG A 353 12.70 -19.71 -1.44
C ARG A 353 12.77 -18.60 -2.50
N LEU A 354 12.51 -17.37 -2.11
CA LEU A 354 12.61 -16.20 -2.99
C LEU A 354 13.98 -15.52 -2.93
N TYR A 355 14.91 -16.06 -2.12
CA TYR A 355 16.22 -15.46 -1.89
C TYR A 355 17.38 -16.42 -2.19
N THR A 356 18.53 -15.84 -2.49
CA THR A 356 19.80 -16.53 -2.75
C THR A 356 20.95 -15.72 -2.17
N LEU A 357 22.21 -16.15 -2.39
CA LEU A 357 23.38 -15.38 -1.96
C LEU A 357 23.37 -13.96 -2.55
N LEU A 358 23.89 -13.00 -1.82
CA LEU A 358 23.98 -11.61 -2.25
C LEU A 358 24.78 -11.50 -3.55
N VAL A 359 24.25 -10.76 -4.51
CA VAL A 359 24.89 -10.49 -5.82
C VAL A 359 24.97 -8.99 -6.02
N GLY A 360 26.16 -8.50 -6.37
CA GLY A 360 26.39 -7.10 -6.73
C GLY A 360 25.81 -6.71 -8.09
N ASP A 361 26.13 -5.49 -8.51
CA ASP A 361 25.70 -4.91 -9.79
C ASP A 361 26.02 -5.80 -11.00
N GLY A 362 25.24 -5.64 -12.06
CA GLY A 362 25.45 -6.36 -13.30
C GLY A 362 24.27 -6.30 -14.26
N THR A 363 24.41 -6.98 -15.38
CA THR A 363 23.40 -7.11 -16.42
C THR A 363 22.66 -8.43 -16.28
N ARG A 364 21.62 -8.63 -17.11
CA ARG A 364 20.91 -9.93 -17.22
C ARG A 364 21.83 -11.13 -17.54
N LEU A 365 23.02 -10.89 -18.10
CA LEU A 365 24.00 -11.94 -18.38
C LEU A 365 25.05 -12.08 -17.27
N THR A 366 25.52 -10.95 -16.71
CA THR A 366 26.63 -10.98 -15.76
C THR A 366 26.21 -11.29 -14.33
N ARG A 367 24.97 -10.91 -13.91
CA ARG A 367 24.49 -11.23 -12.54
C ARG A 367 24.36 -12.73 -12.28
N PRO A 368 23.79 -13.56 -13.18
CA PRO A 368 23.77 -15.02 -13.01
C PRO A 368 25.18 -15.62 -12.95
N LEU A 369 26.15 -15.08 -13.73
CA LEU A 369 27.54 -15.54 -13.65
C LEU A 369 28.19 -15.18 -12.32
N LYS A 370 27.95 -13.97 -11.80
CA LYS A 370 28.39 -13.56 -10.45
C LYS A 370 27.76 -14.44 -9.38
N LEU A 371 26.47 -14.77 -9.51
CA LEU A 371 25.81 -15.71 -8.60
C LEU A 371 26.48 -17.09 -8.63
N LEU A 372 26.77 -17.61 -9.82
CA LEU A 372 27.48 -18.89 -9.96
C LEU A 372 28.86 -18.84 -9.27
N GLY A 373 29.60 -17.75 -9.44
CA GLY A 373 30.86 -17.51 -8.71
C GLY A 373 30.67 -17.55 -7.19
N GLN A 374 29.64 -16.86 -6.66
CA GLN A 374 29.33 -16.89 -5.22
C GLN A 374 28.99 -18.31 -4.73
N ILE A 375 28.23 -19.07 -5.52
CA ILE A 375 27.86 -20.45 -5.21
C ILE A 375 29.11 -21.34 -5.11
N LEU A 376 30.02 -21.23 -6.08
CA LEU A 376 31.26 -22.02 -6.11
C LEU A 376 32.22 -21.65 -4.97
N LEU A 377 32.31 -20.38 -4.64
CA LEU A 377 33.17 -19.88 -3.55
C LEU A 377 32.59 -20.16 -2.17
N HIS A 378 31.26 -20.16 -2.02
CA HIS A 378 30.59 -20.23 -0.73
C HIS A 378 29.48 -21.32 -0.64
N PRO A 379 29.78 -22.61 -0.97
CA PRO A 379 28.77 -23.66 -1.00
C PRO A 379 28.09 -23.90 0.35
N ARG A 380 28.83 -23.72 1.45
CA ARG A 380 28.24 -23.84 2.81
C ARG A 380 27.26 -22.72 3.14
N ARG A 381 27.52 -21.48 2.67
CA ARG A 381 26.58 -20.36 2.84
C ARG A 381 25.31 -20.60 2.01
N LEU A 382 25.46 -21.08 0.77
CA LEU A 382 24.31 -21.46 -0.07
C LEU A 382 23.43 -22.50 0.62
N ALA A 383 24.01 -23.58 1.17
CA ALA A 383 23.27 -24.60 1.88
C ALA A 383 22.44 -24.02 3.05
N LYS A 384 23.01 -23.08 3.81
CA LYS A 384 22.28 -22.38 4.89
C LYS A 384 21.13 -21.49 4.36
N VAL A 385 21.27 -20.91 3.18
CA VAL A 385 20.22 -20.09 2.52
C VAL A 385 19.11 -20.99 1.96
N LEU A 386 19.44 -22.12 1.36
CA LEU A 386 18.45 -23.04 0.74
C LEU A 386 17.68 -23.87 1.77
N PHE A 387 18.30 -24.19 2.90
CA PHE A 387 17.73 -25.05 3.94
C PHE A 387 17.80 -24.39 5.33
N PRO A 388 17.23 -23.18 5.49
CA PRO A 388 17.30 -22.48 6.76
C PRO A 388 16.32 -23.08 7.76
N LYS A 389 16.71 -23.19 9.03
CA LYS A 389 15.77 -23.46 10.12
C LYS A 389 15.17 -22.14 10.60
N HIS A 390 13.84 -22.08 10.73
CA HIS A 390 13.13 -20.89 11.26
C HIS A 390 13.56 -19.59 10.59
N TRP A 391 13.58 -19.57 9.25
CA TRP A 391 14.12 -18.44 8.48
C TRP A 391 13.51 -17.08 8.88
N SER A 392 12.20 -16.99 8.97
CA SER A 392 11.53 -15.73 9.24
C SER A 392 11.80 -15.17 10.64
N ARG A 393 12.11 -16.05 11.60
CA ARG A 393 12.46 -15.65 12.98
C ARG A 393 13.87 -15.09 13.11
N ARG A 394 14.73 -15.36 12.13
CA ARG A 394 16.14 -15.02 12.10
C ARG A 394 16.52 -14.10 10.94
N THR A 395 15.53 -13.51 10.29
CA THR A 395 15.82 -12.72 9.10
C THR A 395 15.32 -11.30 9.25
N ILE A 396 16.24 -10.37 9.09
CA ILE A 396 15.96 -8.95 8.89
C ILE A 396 15.86 -8.72 7.40
N ILE A 397 14.74 -8.16 6.95
CA ILE A 397 14.52 -7.75 5.58
C ILE A 397 14.79 -6.25 5.50
N LEU A 398 15.55 -5.82 4.51
CA LEU A 398 15.80 -4.42 4.20
C LEU A 398 14.97 -4.05 2.98
N LEU A 399 14.00 -3.17 3.16
CA LEU A 399 13.23 -2.56 2.09
C LEU A 399 13.81 -1.20 1.79
N VAL A 400 14.31 -1.02 0.58
CA VAL A 400 14.92 0.22 0.11
C VAL A 400 14.08 0.80 -1.00
N MET A 401 13.74 2.08 -0.89
CA MET A 401 12.89 2.83 -1.82
C MET A 401 13.54 4.15 -2.20
N GLN A 402 13.22 4.68 -3.40
CA GLN A 402 13.83 5.95 -3.86
C GLN A 402 12.80 6.85 -4.57
N THR A 403 12.98 8.18 -4.42
CA THR A 403 12.18 9.24 -5.08
C THR A 403 12.66 9.58 -6.50
N LEU A 404 13.50 8.75 -7.12
CA LEU A 404 14.08 9.04 -8.42
C LEU A 404 13.01 9.14 -9.54
N ASP A 405 13.17 10.10 -10.45
CA ASP A 405 12.30 10.25 -11.63
C ASP A 405 12.64 9.20 -12.71
N ASN A 406 12.28 7.96 -12.45
CA ASN A 406 12.35 6.86 -13.41
C ASN A 406 10.99 6.20 -13.60
N ALA A 407 10.76 5.59 -14.73
CA ALA A 407 9.47 4.98 -15.05
C ALA A 407 9.59 3.82 -16.04
N ILE A 408 8.52 3.02 -16.06
CA ILE A 408 8.23 2.08 -17.13
C ILE A 408 6.88 2.43 -17.76
N ALA A 409 6.59 1.86 -18.92
CA ALA A 409 5.26 1.91 -19.50
C ALA A 409 4.58 0.53 -19.42
N LEU A 410 3.26 0.53 -19.23
CA LEU A 410 2.39 -0.64 -19.36
C LEU A 410 1.69 -0.60 -20.72
N ARG A 411 2.09 -1.48 -21.63
CA ARG A 411 1.52 -1.56 -22.97
C ARG A 411 0.60 -2.77 -23.11
N PRO A 412 -0.51 -2.64 -23.85
CA PRO A 412 -1.40 -3.76 -24.10
C PRO A 412 -0.75 -4.77 -25.07
N ARG A 413 -0.89 -6.05 -24.77
CA ARG A 413 -0.47 -7.16 -25.62
C ARG A 413 -1.61 -8.14 -25.82
N LYS A 414 -1.81 -8.60 -27.04
CA LYS A 414 -2.74 -9.71 -27.32
C LYS A 414 -2.19 -11.00 -26.69
N GLY A 415 -2.95 -11.59 -25.79
CA GLY A 415 -2.69 -12.89 -25.20
C GLY A 415 -3.43 -14.02 -25.95
N PRO A 416 -3.25 -15.28 -25.52
CA PRO A 416 -3.98 -16.43 -26.08
C PRO A 416 -5.48 -16.20 -26.07
N PHE A 417 -6.17 -16.68 -27.10
CA PHE A 417 -7.61 -16.58 -27.28
C PHE A 417 -8.17 -15.13 -27.25
N GLY A 418 -7.39 -14.15 -27.72
CA GLY A 418 -7.79 -12.74 -27.74
C GLY A 418 -7.83 -12.05 -26.38
N SER A 419 -7.28 -12.67 -25.34
CA SER A 419 -7.20 -12.06 -24.03
C SER A 419 -6.22 -10.88 -24.03
N LEU A 420 -6.54 -9.80 -23.30
CA LEU A 420 -5.62 -8.70 -23.08
C LEU A 420 -4.65 -9.04 -21.94
N ARG A 421 -3.36 -8.90 -22.23
CA ARG A 421 -2.29 -8.89 -21.24
C ARG A 421 -1.58 -7.54 -21.26
N LEU A 422 -1.00 -7.17 -20.13
CA LEU A 422 -0.06 -6.05 -20.06
C LEU A 422 1.36 -6.57 -20.24
N GLN A 423 2.21 -5.76 -20.84
CA GLN A 423 3.66 -5.94 -20.87
C GLN A 423 4.32 -4.63 -20.44
N THR A 424 5.52 -4.73 -19.90
CA THR A 424 6.32 -3.56 -19.53
C THR A 424 7.24 -3.14 -20.68
N GLU A 425 7.54 -1.85 -20.71
CA GLU A 425 8.52 -1.23 -21.58
C GLU A 425 9.33 -0.23 -20.74
N GLN A 426 10.66 -0.35 -20.75
CA GLN A 426 11.54 0.58 -20.04
C GLN A 426 11.53 1.95 -20.71
N ASP A 427 11.60 3.01 -19.93
CA ASP A 427 12.00 4.31 -20.41
C ASP A 427 13.52 4.26 -20.71
N PRO A 428 13.95 4.47 -21.96
CA PRO A 428 15.36 4.33 -22.30
C PRO A 428 16.23 5.43 -21.68
N GLU A 429 15.66 6.59 -21.38
CA GLU A 429 16.38 7.73 -20.78
C GLU A 429 16.43 7.61 -19.25
N ARG A 430 15.38 7.01 -18.65
CA ARG A 430 15.19 6.94 -17.20
C ARG A 430 14.73 5.54 -16.77
N PRO A 431 15.56 4.52 -17.00
CA PRO A 431 15.22 3.14 -16.64
C PRO A 431 15.09 2.98 -15.14
N ILE A 432 14.20 2.09 -14.69
CA ILE A 432 14.14 1.71 -13.29
C ILE A 432 15.43 0.98 -12.88
N PRO A 433 15.96 1.24 -11.67
CA PRO A 433 17.18 0.59 -11.21
C PRO A 433 16.92 -0.91 -10.98
N THR A 434 17.88 -1.73 -11.37
CA THR A 434 17.92 -3.16 -11.03
C THR A 434 18.94 -3.46 -9.95
N PHE A 435 19.67 -2.44 -9.50
CA PHE A 435 20.66 -2.48 -8.46
C PHE A 435 20.73 -1.11 -7.75
N ILE A 436 20.69 -1.12 -6.43
CA ILE A 436 20.80 0.06 -5.59
C ILE A 436 22.04 -0.12 -4.69
N PRO A 437 23.15 0.60 -4.96
CA PRO A 437 24.43 0.37 -4.25
C PRO A 437 24.32 0.45 -2.72
N ILE A 438 23.61 1.45 -2.20
CA ILE A 438 23.46 1.63 -0.76
C ILE A 438 22.66 0.49 -0.12
N ALA A 439 21.72 -0.12 -0.82
CA ALA A 439 20.97 -1.28 -0.34
C ALA A 439 21.89 -2.49 -0.10
N ASN A 440 22.79 -2.77 -1.07
CA ASN A 440 23.78 -3.85 -0.92
C ASN A 440 24.77 -3.56 0.22
N ARG A 441 25.28 -2.32 0.33
CA ARG A 441 26.15 -1.91 1.43
C ARG A 441 25.49 -2.09 2.79
N ALA A 442 24.23 -1.68 2.92
CA ALA A 442 23.47 -1.90 4.14
C ALA A 442 23.33 -3.40 4.47
N ALA A 443 22.96 -4.24 3.48
CA ALA A 443 22.85 -5.67 3.71
C ALA A 443 24.19 -6.33 4.09
N GLU A 444 25.31 -5.93 3.49
CA GLU A 444 26.64 -6.39 3.85
C GLU A 444 27.02 -5.94 5.27
N TRP A 445 26.74 -4.68 5.63
CA TRP A 445 26.98 -4.16 6.96
C TRP A 445 26.19 -4.94 8.03
N PHE A 446 24.88 -5.13 7.83
CA PHE A 446 24.06 -5.94 8.73
C PHE A 446 24.60 -7.38 8.86
N ALA A 447 25.03 -7.99 7.75
CA ALA A 447 25.60 -9.34 7.78
C ALA A 447 26.93 -9.39 8.57
N GLN A 448 27.80 -8.40 8.42
CA GLN A 448 29.05 -8.30 9.18
C GLN A 448 28.79 -8.08 10.68
N ARG A 449 27.88 -7.16 10.99
CA ARG A 449 27.57 -6.78 12.37
C ARG A 449 26.90 -7.91 13.17
N THR A 450 26.09 -8.76 12.48
CA THR A 450 25.34 -9.85 13.11
C THR A 450 25.99 -11.24 12.93
N GLY A 451 27.08 -11.36 12.16
CA GLY A 451 27.61 -12.66 11.73
C GLY A 451 26.68 -13.41 10.75
N GLY A 452 25.72 -12.71 10.16
CA GLY A 452 24.68 -13.26 9.29
C GLY A 452 25.11 -13.46 7.83
N ILE A 453 24.14 -13.82 6.99
CA ILE A 453 24.31 -14.01 5.55
C ILE A 453 23.39 -13.05 4.82
N ALA A 454 23.97 -12.09 4.09
CA ALA A 454 23.24 -11.20 3.20
C ALA A 454 22.78 -11.95 1.94
N GLN A 455 21.56 -11.61 1.45
CA GLN A 455 20.88 -12.34 0.37
C GLN A 455 20.17 -11.35 -0.56
N SER A 456 20.22 -11.62 -1.86
CA SER A 456 19.45 -10.94 -2.90
C SER A 456 18.15 -11.71 -3.21
N ALA A 457 17.13 -10.99 -3.70
CA ALA A 457 15.97 -11.62 -4.30
C ALA A 457 16.38 -12.48 -5.51
N LEU A 458 15.80 -13.67 -5.64
CA LEU A 458 16.15 -14.64 -6.69
C LEU A 458 15.87 -14.07 -8.09
N THR A 459 14.80 -13.27 -8.24
CA THR A 459 14.44 -12.59 -9.49
C THR A 459 15.50 -11.57 -9.92
N GLU A 460 16.08 -10.86 -8.96
CA GLU A 460 17.18 -9.92 -9.22
C GLU A 460 18.47 -10.65 -9.58
N ALA A 461 18.83 -11.67 -8.81
CA ALA A 461 20.09 -12.40 -8.99
C ALA A 461 20.15 -13.20 -10.28
N LEU A 462 19.04 -13.83 -10.72
CA LEU A 462 18.98 -14.68 -11.90
C LEU A 462 18.53 -13.93 -13.15
N PHE A 463 17.60 -13.00 -13.04
CA PHE A 463 16.94 -12.40 -14.21
C PHE A 463 17.16 -10.88 -14.32
N ASN A 464 17.83 -10.29 -13.35
CA ASN A 464 17.97 -8.83 -13.22
C ASN A 464 16.60 -8.12 -13.23
N ILE A 465 15.62 -8.70 -12.51
CA ILE A 465 14.24 -8.20 -12.39
C ILE A 465 14.00 -7.79 -10.94
N PRO A 466 13.90 -6.49 -10.64
CA PRO A 466 13.57 -6.01 -9.31
C PRO A 466 12.14 -6.38 -8.92
N THR A 467 11.88 -6.45 -7.62
CA THR A 467 10.54 -6.70 -7.07
C THR A 467 10.03 -5.46 -6.39
N THR A 468 8.76 -5.08 -6.66
CA THR A 468 8.09 -3.97 -5.98
C THR A 468 6.76 -4.42 -5.37
N ALA A 469 6.43 -3.86 -4.21
CA ALA A 469 5.10 -3.89 -3.62
C ALA A 469 4.32 -2.58 -3.85
N HIS A 470 4.93 -1.58 -4.50
CA HIS A 470 4.45 -0.20 -4.60
C HIS A 470 4.34 0.28 -6.06
N ILE A 471 3.71 -0.52 -6.92
CA ILE A 471 3.46 -0.13 -8.31
C ILE A 471 2.41 0.99 -8.38
N LEU A 472 2.75 2.11 -9.06
CA LEU A 472 1.96 3.33 -9.17
C LEU A 472 1.91 3.81 -10.62
N GLY A 473 1.11 4.84 -10.90
CA GLY A 473 1.07 5.50 -12.20
C GLY A 473 0.37 4.74 -13.32
N GLY A 474 0.54 5.22 -14.52
CA GLY A 474 -0.08 4.68 -15.74
C GLY A 474 -1.43 5.30 -16.11
N ALA A 475 -2.12 5.96 -15.17
CA ALA A 475 -3.28 6.80 -15.44
C ALA A 475 -3.13 8.14 -14.68
N VAL A 476 -1.98 8.77 -14.84
CA VAL A 476 -1.47 9.82 -13.98
C VAL A 476 -2.20 11.14 -14.07
N ILE A 477 -2.18 11.88 -12.95
CA ILE A 477 -2.60 13.28 -12.85
C ILE A 477 -1.72 14.14 -13.75
N ALA A 478 -2.34 15.05 -14.53
CA ALA A 478 -1.65 15.99 -15.40
C ALA A 478 -2.51 17.22 -15.71
N ALA A 479 -1.88 18.28 -16.24
CA ALA A 479 -2.57 19.49 -16.64
C ALA A 479 -3.49 19.31 -17.85
N GLY A 480 -3.26 18.25 -18.66
CA GLY A 480 -4.09 17.98 -19.83
C GLY A 480 -3.89 16.59 -20.42
N PRO A 481 -4.75 16.20 -21.38
CA PRO A 481 -4.75 14.84 -21.95
C PRO A 481 -3.50 14.52 -22.78
N ALA A 482 -2.71 15.53 -23.15
CA ALA A 482 -1.43 15.34 -23.83
C ALA A 482 -0.29 14.88 -22.89
N GLN A 483 -0.45 15.05 -21.56
CA GLN A 483 0.55 14.75 -20.55
C GLN A 483 0.13 13.59 -19.62
N GLY A 484 -1.17 13.35 -19.43
CA GLY A 484 -1.68 12.30 -18.54
C GLY A 484 -3.08 11.87 -18.88
N VAL A 485 -3.75 11.25 -17.92
CA VAL A 485 -5.05 10.58 -18.12
C VAL A 485 -6.15 11.24 -17.32
N VAL A 486 -5.82 11.81 -16.16
CA VAL A 486 -6.78 12.46 -15.25
C VAL A 486 -6.32 13.87 -14.88
N ASP A 487 -7.29 14.72 -14.54
CA ASP A 487 -7.02 16.09 -14.05
C ASP A 487 -6.61 16.09 -12.57
N ALA A 488 -6.39 17.29 -12.02
CA ALA A 488 -6.03 17.51 -10.61
C ALA A 488 -7.05 16.92 -9.61
N HIS A 489 -8.31 16.76 -10.01
CA HIS A 489 -9.38 16.17 -9.22
C HIS A 489 -9.61 14.69 -9.54
N GLN A 490 -8.67 14.06 -10.25
CA GLN A 490 -8.70 12.65 -10.66
C GLN A 490 -9.86 12.28 -11.62
N ARG A 491 -10.45 13.24 -12.32
CA ARG A 491 -11.46 13.03 -13.36
C ARG A 491 -10.77 12.64 -14.67
N VAL A 492 -11.27 11.59 -15.31
CA VAL A 492 -10.72 11.12 -16.60
C VAL A 492 -11.03 12.13 -17.70
N PHE A 493 -10.00 12.62 -18.38
CA PHE A 493 -10.18 13.58 -19.47
C PHE A 493 -11.14 13.08 -20.55
N GLY A 494 -12.11 13.93 -20.91
CA GLY A 494 -13.11 13.64 -21.96
C GLY A 494 -14.31 12.82 -21.50
N TYR A 495 -14.44 12.57 -20.19
CA TYR A 495 -15.56 11.84 -19.60
C TYR A 495 -16.14 12.57 -18.39
N GLU A 496 -17.48 12.58 -18.30
CA GLU A 496 -18.22 13.06 -17.15
C GLU A 496 -18.37 11.95 -16.09
N ASN A 497 -18.21 12.29 -14.81
CA ASN A 497 -18.42 11.36 -13.70
C ASN A 497 -17.62 10.03 -13.78
N LEU A 498 -16.45 10.05 -14.44
CA LEU A 498 -15.50 8.95 -14.48
C LEU A 498 -14.20 9.36 -13.80
N LEU A 499 -13.88 8.72 -12.67
CA LEU A 499 -12.72 9.06 -11.87
C LEU A 499 -11.74 7.87 -11.76
N VAL A 500 -10.47 8.17 -11.46
CA VAL A 500 -9.44 7.18 -11.12
C VAL A 500 -8.89 7.52 -9.75
N CYS A 501 -9.34 6.82 -8.71
CA CYS A 501 -8.94 7.05 -7.32
C CYS A 501 -8.16 5.86 -6.77
N ASP A 502 -6.97 5.61 -7.30
CA ASP A 502 -6.03 4.61 -6.79
C ASP A 502 -4.58 4.97 -7.14
N GLY A 503 -3.64 4.09 -6.85
CA GLY A 503 -2.23 4.31 -7.12
C GLY A 503 -1.89 4.58 -8.60
N SER A 504 -2.80 4.29 -9.56
CA SER A 504 -2.55 4.60 -10.97
C SER A 504 -2.60 6.10 -11.29
N ALA A 505 -3.25 6.90 -10.46
CA ALA A 505 -3.29 8.36 -10.62
C ALA A 505 -2.01 9.06 -10.15
N ILE A 506 -1.17 8.39 -9.36
CA ILE A 506 0.05 8.98 -8.76
C ILE A 506 1.12 9.18 -9.83
N PRO A 507 1.61 10.42 -10.05
CA PRO A 507 2.50 10.72 -11.16
C PRO A 507 3.99 10.50 -10.88
N ALA A 508 4.39 10.40 -9.59
CA ALA A 508 5.77 10.38 -9.13
C ALA A 508 6.09 9.18 -8.24
N ASN A 509 7.36 8.84 -8.07
CA ASN A 509 7.80 7.90 -7.04
C ASN A 509 7.65 8.55 -5.66
N VAL A 510 6.94 7.92 -4.76
CA VAL A 510 6.69 8.47 -3.42
C VAL A 510 7.88 8.32 -2.48
N GLY A 511 8.84 7.43 -2.77
CA GLY A 511 10.03 7.17 -1.94
C GLY A 511 9.74 6.53 -0.57
N VAL A 512 8.46 6.34 -0.25
CA VAL A 512 7.96 5.70 0.98
C VAL A 512 6.81 4.77 0.62
N ASN A 513 6.17 4.15 1.61
CA ASN A 513 5.00 3.29 1.41
C ASN A 513 3.79 4.12 0.95
N PRO A 514 3.14 3.82 -0.19
CA PRO A 514 2.19 4.73 -0.85
C PRO A 514 0.77 4.73 -0.27
N SER A 515 0.47 3.87 0.69
CA SER A 515 -0.91 3.64 1.16
C SER A 515 -1.59 4.90 1.67
N LEU A 516 -0.88 5.71 2.47
CA LEU A 516 -1.40 6.97 3.00
C LEU A 516 -1.63 7.99 1.88
N THR A 517 -0.69 8.10 0.93
CA THR A 517 -0.78 9.01 -0.22
C THR A 517 -1.96 8.67 -1.13
N ILE A 518 -2.19 7.37 -1.41
CA ILE A 518 -3.37 6.93 -2.18
C ILE A 518 -4.66 7.35 -1.46
N THR A 519 -4.69 7.21 -0.13
CA THR A 519 -5.83 7.59 0.70
C THR A 519 -6.06 9.09 0.66
N ALA A 520 -5.03 9.91 0.90
CA ALA A 520 -5.12 11.37 0.89
C ALA A 520 -5.55 11.94 -0.47
N LEU A 521 -5.00 11.40 -1.57
CA LEU A 521 -5.40 11.79 -2.91
C LEU A 521 -6.86 11.42 -3.21
N ALA A 522 -7.33 10.28 -2.72
CA ALA A 522 -8.74 9.91 -2.88
C ALA A 522 -9.66 10.80 -2.03
N GLU A 523 -9.26 11.20 -0.81
CA GLU A 523 -9.96 12.21 0.00
C GLU A 523 -10.05 13.55 -0.73
N HIS A 524 -8.94 14.00 -1.31
CA HIS A 524 -8.91 15.21 -2.13
C HIS A 524 -9.86 15.10 -3.31
N ALA A 525 -9.83 14.03 -4.10
CA ALA A 525 -10.74 13.85 -5.24
C ALA A 525 -12.22 13.84 -4.80
N MET A 526 -12.52 13.14 -3.73
CA MET A 526 -13.90 13.05 -3.21
C MET A 526 -14.37 14.37 -2.60
N SER A 527 -13.51 15.24 -2.10
CA SER A 527 -13.90 16.56 -1.60
C SER A 527 -14.55 17.43 -2.70
N HIS A 528 -14.16 17.22 -3.95
CA HIS A 528 -14.67 17.93 -5.14
C HIS A 528 -15.93 17.32 -5.77
N VAL A 529 -16.41 16.17 -5.31
CA VAL A 529 -17.70 15.62 -5.71
C VAL A 529 -18.81 16.32 -4.93
N PRO A 530 -19.83 16.91 -5.58
CA PRO A 530 -20.92 17.61 -4.88
C PRO A 530 -21.74 16.68 -4.01
N VAL A 531 -22.52 17.23 -3.10
CA VAL A 531 -23.54 16.51 -2.32
C VAL A 531 -24.71 16.12 -3.23
N ALA A 532 -25.32 14.98 -3.02
CA ALA A 532 -26.45 14.51 -3.81
C ALA A 532 -27.64 15.48 -3.70
N ALA A 533 -28.33 15.73 -4.79
CA ALA A 533 -29.51 16.59 -4.83
C ALA A 533 -30.57 16.11 -3.82
N GLY A 534 -31.04 17.00 -2.95
CA GLY A 534 -32.04 16.70 -1.92
C GLY A 534 -31.47 16.04 -0.65
N HIS A 535 -30.17 15.82 -0.57
CA HIS A 535 -29.53 15.45 0.67
C HIS A 535 -29.21 16.75 1.43
N ALA A 536 -29.91 17.02 2.54
CA ALA A 536 -29.59 18.16 3.38
C ALA A 536 -28.17 17.97 3.90
N ASN A 537 -27.37 19.03 3.84
CA ASN A 537 -26.06 19.08 4.51
C ASN A 537 -26.31 19.02 6.03
N ASN A 538 -26.58 17.84 6.59
CA ASN A 538 -26.57 17.62 8.01
C ASN A 538 -25.11 17.71 8.44
N GLY A 539 -24.64 18.97 8.56
CA GLY A 539 -23.46 19.48 9.21
C GLY A 539 -22.43 18.51 9.80
N HIS A 540 -21.86 17.64 8.95
CA HIS A 540 -20.47 17.26 9.06
C HIS A 540 -19.68 18.17 8.09
N ALA A 541 -19.92 19.51 8.23
CA ALA A 541 -18.86 20.45 7.98
C ALA A 541 -17.69 19.95 8.82
N GLY A 542 -16.60 19.57 8.16
CA GLY A 542 -15.42 19.09 8.83
C GLY A 542 -15.18 19.91 10.07
N ALA A 543 -14.85 19.27 11.18
CA ALA A 543 -14.50 19.89 12.44
C ALA A 543 -13.23 20.78 12.29
N ASN A 544 -13.26 21.71 11.36
CA ASN A 544 -12.28 22.79 11.14
C ASN A 544 -12.64 24.04 11.94
N GLY A 545 -13.40 23.91 13.01
CA GLY A 545 -13.76 25.07 13.77
C GLY A 545 -14.16 24.84 15.20
N GLN A 546 -13.59 23.87 15.95
CA GLN A 546 -13.60 23.90 17.43
C GLN A 546 -13.08 22.60 18.05
N LEU A 547 -11.82 22.24 17.81
CA LEU A 547 -11.05 21.33 18.67
C LEU A 547 -9.60 21.79 18.79
N ALA A 548 -9.41 23.09 18.91
CA ALA A 548 -8.20 23.65 19.53
C ALA A 548 -8.50 23.78 21.02
N ALA A 549 -7.90 22.93 21.83
CA ALA A 549 -7.91 22.86 23.28
C ALA A 549 -8.73 21.69 23.83
N ASN A 550 -8.15 20.48 23.75
CA ASN A 550 -8.13 19.55 24.90
C ASN A 550 -7.39 18.25 24.52
N GLY A 551 -6.26 18.07 25.16
CA GLY A 551 -5.75 16.73 25.47
C GLY A 551 -4.70 16.12 24.54
N HIS A 552 -3.48 16.62 24.57
CA HIS A 552 -2.33 15.73 24.51
C HIS A 552 -2.48 14.70 25.65
N VAL A 553 -2.88 13.49 25.33
CA VAL A 553 -2.73 12.35 26.23
C VAL A 553 -1.27 11.92 26.15
N THR A 554 -0.44 12.49 27.03
CA THR A 554 0.87 11.94 27.34
C THR A 554 0.65 10.62 28.09
N ALA A 555 1.10 9.54 27.50
CA ALA A 555 1.27 8.27 28.20
C ALA A 555 2.41 8.41 29.21
N ASN A 556 2.08 8.74 30.46
CA ASN A 556 2.90 8.47 31.65
C ASN A 556 2.03 8.72 32.89
N GLY A 557 1.42 7.67 33.38
CA GLY A 557 0.68 7.63 34.65
C GLY A 557 1.43 6.81 35.68
N HIS A 558 2.33 7.42 36.41
CA HIS A 558 2.64 7.03 37.78
C HIS A 558 2.83 8.32 38.59
N SER A 559 1.77 8.75 39.20
CA SER A 559 1.79 9.79 40.23
C SER A 559 1.68 9.09 41.59
N THR A 560 2.77 9.09 42.33
CA THR A 560 2.73 8.95 43.78
C THR A 560 2.64 10.36 44.39
N ALA A 561 1.50 10.70 44.91
CA ALA A 561 1.29 11.92 45.68
C ALA A 561 1.98 11.80 47.05
N VAL A 562 2.86 12.77 47.36
CA VAL A 562 3.36 13.05 48.70
C VAL A 562 2.73 14.38 49.16
N PRO A 563 2.16 14.47 50.38
CA PRO A 563 1.51 15.67 50.85
C PRO A 563 2.53 16.74 51.30
N PRO A 564 2.14 18.04 51.39
CA PRO A 564 3.04 19.13 51.71
C PRO A 564 3.34 19.21 53.22
N GLY A 565 4.59 19.12 53.55
CA GLY A 565 5.10 19.43 54.90
C GLY A 565 5.53 20.89 54.99
N THR A 566 4.98 21.58 55.95
CA THR A 566 5.34 22.92 56.41
C THR A 566 6.69 22.90 57.16
N GLY A 567 7.53 23.92 56.95
CA GLY A 567 8.65 24.16 57.88
C GLY A 567 9.74 25.09 57.33
N THR A 568 9.59 26.35 57.62
CA THR A 568 10.55 27.38 58.08
C THR A 568 12.04 27.25 57.77
N GLY A 569 12.54 28.32 57.25
CA GLY A 569 13.82 28.93 57.00
C GLY A 569 15.08 28.51 57.79
N GLU A 570 16.19 28.70 57.08
CA GLU A 570 17.34 29.52 57.58
C GLU A 570 18.45 29.49 56.56
N ALA A 571 18.99 30.66 56.30
CA ALA A 571 20.20 30.87 55.50
C ALA A 571 21.43 30.44 56.27
N LEU A 572 22.47 29.92 55.58
CA LEU A 572 23.85 30.26 55.92
C LEU A 572 24.79 29.89 54.72
N ALA A 573 25.68 30.83 54.50
CA ALA A 573 26.71 30.89 53.46
C ALA A 573 27.90 29.92 53.71
N GLY A 574 28.66 29.62 52.65
CA GLY A 574 30.11 29.47 52.75
C GLY A 574 30.69 28.10 52.42
N ALA A 575 31.39 28.08 51.39
CA ALA A 575 32.61 27.46 50.90
C ALA A 575 32.40 26.68 49.58
#